data_29a2cb7a07ee2c7130b0023430666f28
#
_entry.id   29a2cb7a07ee2c7130b0023430666f28
#
_cell.length_a   1.000
_cell.length_b   1.000
_cell.length_c   1.000
_cell.angle_alpha   90.00
_cell.angle_beta   90.00
_cell.angle_gamma   90.00
#
_symmetry.space_group_name_H-M   'P 1'
#
loop_
_entity.id
_entity.type
_entity.pdbx_description
1 polymer ?
#
loop_
_entity_poly.entity_id
_entity_poly.type
_entity_poly.pdbx_seq_one_letter_code
_entity_poly.pdbx_strand_id
1 'polypeptide(L)'
;MNWDDTGFLLHKNRYNENSLISEIYTKNHGKVSGIIFGGTSKKIKNYLQIGNKLFINYNSKSENKIGYFKIEISQVLSPIYFDDMQKLSCITSAMNLIKILTADSQTNKNIYDLIEKFYTILESENWLKRYIFWELELFKNLGYFLELKNLVDKKIIGNQLQYISKSSTDKKIIPNFLIDKNKDPENLHIL
;
A
#
# COMPACT_ATOMS: atom_id res chain seq x y z
N MET A 1 27.53 0.54 2.27
CA MET A 1 26.60 0.20 1.17
C MET A 1 25.96 1.48 0.66
N ASN A 2 26.11 1.78 -0.63
CA ASN A 2 25.56 2.99 -1.26
C ASN A 2 24.86 2.60 -2.55
N TRP A 3 23.67 3.15 -2.76
CA TRP A 3 22.92 2.95 -3.99
C TRP A 3 21.87 4.05 -4.19
N ASP A 4 21.43 4.20 -5.41
CA ASP A 4 20.34 5.08 -5.82
C ASP A 4 19.18 4.25 -6.33
N ASP A 5 17.96 4.67 -6.03
CA ASP A 5 16.75 4.01 -6.49
C ASP A 5 15.54 4.96 -6.47
N THR A 6 14.44 4.51 -7.00
CA THR A 6 13.13 5.15 -6.85
C THR A 6 12.21 4.27 -6.03
N GLY A 7 11.36 4.87 -5.23
CA GLY A 7 10.43 4.11 -4.39
C GLY A 7 9.25 4.92 -3.88
N PHE A 8 8.29 4.22 -3.29
CA PHE A 8 7.08 4.80 -2.73
C PHE A 8 7.18 4.87 -1.21
N LEU A 9 6.88 6.03 -0.64
CA LEU A 9 6.86 6.20 0.80
C LEU A 9 5.68 5.43 1.41
N LEU A 10 6.00 4.38 2.18
CA LEU A 10 5.01 3.57 2.87
C LEU A 10 4.66 4.12 4.25
N HIS A 11 5.68 4.58 4.98
CA HIS A 11 5.53 5.00 6.35
C HIS A 11 6.63 5.97 6.78
N LYS A 12 6.32 6.81 7.79
CA LYS A 12 7.29 7.70 8.43
C LYS A 12 6.94 7.89 9.89
N ASN A 13 7.96 7.87 10.73
CA ASN A 13 7.87 8.16 12.16
C ASN A 13 8.91 9.21 12.57
N ARG A 14 8.58 10.03 13.56
CA ARG A 14 9.54 10.94 14.15
C ARG A 14 10.60 10.13 14.91
N TYR A 15 11.86 10.36 14.61
CA TYR A 15 12.99 9.73 15.27
C TYR A 15 13.57 10.63 16.36
N ASN A 16 13.81 11.89 16.02
CA ASN A 16 14.24 12.96 16.94
C ASN A 16 13.68 14.31 16.45
N GLU A 17 14.18 15.41 17.00
CA GLU A 17 13.69 16.77 16.66
C GLU A 17 13.79 17.08 15.16
N ASN A 18 14.88 16.64 14.51
CA ASN A 18 15.20 17.01 13.13
C ASN A 18 15.18 15.82 12.16
N SER A 19 14.89 14.60 12.62
CA SER A 19 14.99 13.41 11.78
C SER A 19 13.73 12.55 11.85
N LEU A 20 13.47 11.87 10.73
CA LEU A 20 12.41 10.87 10.60
C LEU A 20 13.05 9.52 10.27
N ILE A 21 12.45 8.42 10.73
CA ILE A 21 12.63 7.09 10.15
C ILE A 21 11.51 6.89 9.14
N SER A 22 11.88 6.48 7.95
CA SER A 22 10.94 6.23 6.86
C SER A 22 11.12 4.83 6.29
N GLU A 23 10.02 4.20 5.93
CA GLU A 23 9.98 2.94 5.21
C GLU A 23 9.54 3.22 3.77
N ILE A 24 10.31 2.75 2.81
CA ILE A 24 10.12 3.01 1.39
C ILE A 24 10.16 1.69 0.64
N TYR A 25 9.20 1.44 -0.23
CA TYR A 25 9.24 0.31 -1.15
C TYR A 25 9.93 0.73 -2.44
N THR A 26 11.15 0.23 -2.64
CA THR A 26 12.02 0.61 -3.74
C THR A 26 11.94 -0.38 -4.90
N LYS A 27 12.31 0.08 -6.08
CA LYS A 27 12.24 -0.72 -7.31
C LYS A 27 13.18 -1.93 -7.28
N ASN A 28 14.43 -1.71 -6.85
CA ASN A 28 15.49 -2.70 -6.97
C ASN A 28 15.94 -3.29 -5.63
N HIS A 29 15.49 -2.74 -4.48
CA HIS A 29 15.92 -3.17 -3.15
C HIS A 29 14.75 -3.60 -2.25
N GLY A 30 13.50 -3.59 -2.77
CA GLY A 30 12.32 -3.94 -2.00
C GLY A 30 11.99 -2.91 -0.89
N LYS A 31 11.44 -3.37 0.22
CA LYS A 31 11.13 -2.49 1.36
C LYS A 31 12.39 -2.21 2.16
N VAL A 32 12.75 -0.95 2.30
CA VAL A 32 13.95 -0.50 3.01
C VAL A 32 13.60 0.60 4.01
N SER A 33 14.20 0.51 5.20
CA SER A 33 14.09 1.53 6.24
C SER A 33 15.35 2.40 6.29
N GLY A 34 15.17 3.70 6.51
CA GLY A 34 16.29 4.62 6.63
C GLY A 34 15.92 5.92 7.34
N ILE A 35 16.94 6.60 7.86
CA ILE A 35 16.81 7.88 8.53
C ILE A 35 16.89 9.01 7.50
N ILE A 36 15.97 9.96 7.60
CA ILE A 36 15.97 11.19 6.80
C ILE A 36 16.32 12.35 7.74
N PHE A 37 17.53 12.87 7.59
CA PHE A 37 17.96 14.07 8.35
C PHE A 37 17.28 15.31 7.78
N GLY A 38 16.88 16.22 8.68
CA GLY A 38 16.11 17.42 8.31
C GLY A 38 14.68 17.10 7.84
N GLY A 39 14.19 15.87 8.03
CA GLY A 39 12.89 15.41 7.57
C GLY A 39 11.69 16.16 8.17
N THR A 40 11.90 16.86 9.29
CA THR A 40 10.89 17.70 9.93
C THR A 40 10.82 19.11 9.35
N SER A 41 11.79 19.52 8.51
CA SER A 41 11.78 20.83 7.86
C SER A 41 10.57 21.00 6.95
N LYS A 42 10.08 22.24 6.81
CA LYS A 42 8.90 22.57 5.97
C LYS A 42 9.05 22.06 4.54
N LYS A 43 10.25 22.20 3.96
CA LYS A 43 10.55 21.78 2.57
C LYS A 43 10.42 20.27 2.42
N ILE A 44 11.08 19.49 3.27
CA ILE A 44 11.11 18.03 3.16
C ILE A 44 9.76 17.42 3.58
N LYS A 45 9.10 18.00 4.58
CA LYS A 45 7.77 17.55 5.03
C LYS A 45 6.73 17.54 3.90
N ASN A 46 6.81 18.46 2.95
CA ASN A 46 5.91 18.50 1.80
C ASN A 46 6.15 17.34 0.83
N TYR A 47 7.37 16.83 0.71
CA TYR A 47 7.70 15.68 -0.12
C TYR A 47 7.33 14.36 0.51
N LEU A 48 7.43 14.29 1.83
CA LEU A 48 7.19 13.09 2.61
C LEU A 48 5.70 12.87 2.89
N GLN A 49 4.91 12.77 1.84
CA GLN A 49 3.52 12.31 1.95
C GLN A 49 3.46 10.83 1.61
N ILE A 50 2.75 10.04 2.44
CA ILE A 50 2.57 8.59 2.23
C ILE A 50 2.02 8.37 0.81
N GLY A 51 2.65 7.46 0.09
CA GLY A 51 2.33 7.16 -1.30
C GLY A 51 3.07 7.99 -2.35
N ASN A 52 3.76 9.09 -1.98
CA ASN A 52 4.59 9.81 -2.95
C ASN A 52 5.74 8.95 -3.46
N LYS A 53 6.09 9.12 -4.74
CA LYS A 53 7.26 8.50 -5.35
C LYS A 53 8.47 9.40 -5.16
N LEU A 54 9.52 8.84 -4.59
CA LEU A 54 10.75 9.54 -4.24
C LEU A 54 11.92 8.97 -5.02
N PHE A 55 12.86 9.82 -5.39
CA PHE A 55 14.22 9.42 -5.72
C PHE A 55 15.02 9.37 -4.41
N ILE A 56 15.79 8.31 -4.23
CA ILE A 56 16.46 7.97 -2.98
C ILE A 56 17.92 7.69 -3.25
N ASN A 57 18.80 8.38 -2.52
CA ASN A 57 20.17 7.96 -2.36
C ASN A 57 20.30 7.37 -0.96
N TYR A 58 20.54 6.06 -0.88
CA TYR A 58 20.71 5.34 0.37
C TYR A 58 22.18 5.17 0.70
N ASN A 59 22.52 5.39 1.98
CA ASN A 59 23.88 5.22 2.45
C ASN A 59 23.85 4.53 3.82
N SER A 60 24.57 3.41 3.95
CA SER A 60 24.78 2.71 5.21
C SER A 60 26.24 2.34 5.40
N LYS A 61 26.72 2.51 6.63
CA LYS A 61 28.09 2.15 7.03
C LYS A 61 28.29 0.65 7.19
N SER A 62 27.23 -0.11 7.45
CA SER A 62 27.25 -1.57 7.55
C SER A 62 25.86 -2.15 7.30
N GLU A 63 25.78 -3.42 6.89
CA GLU A 63 24.53 -4.13 6.59
C GLU A 63 23.63 -4.28 7.82
N ASN A 64 24.19 -4.31 9.01
CA ASN A 64 23.44 -4.51 10.26
C ASN A 64 22.99 -3.20 10.94
N LYS A 65 23.18 -2.05 10.29
CA LYS A 65 22.76 -0.76 10.83
C LYS A 65 21.79 -0.08 9.88
N ILE A 66 20.77 0.57 10.46
CA ILE A 66 19.88 1.41 9.67
C ILE A 66 20.70 2.51 8.97
N GLY A 67 20.51 2.61 7.67
CA GLY A 67 21.14 3.63 6.86
C GLY A 67 20.39 4.96 6.90
N TYR A 68 20.80 5.88 6.08
CA TYR A 68 20.11 7.15 5.90
C TYR A 68 19.78 7.39 4.43
N PHE A 69 18.69 8.11 4.22
CA PHE A 69 18.22 8.53 2.92
C PHE A 69 18.52 10.01 2.70
N LYS A 70 19.09 10.33 1.54
CA LYS A 70 18.89 11.62 0.90
C LYS A 70 17.77 11.44 -0.10
N ILE A 71 16.77 12.32 -0.06
CA ILE A 71 15.56 12.17 -0.86
C ILE A 71 15.32 13.39 -1.72
N GLU A 72 14.77 13.12 -2.91
CA GLU A 72 14.19 14.13 -3.80
C GLU A 72 12.81 13.65 -4.23
N ILE A 73 11.91 14.60 -4.50
CA ILE A 73 10.60 14.23 -5.05
C ILE A 73 10.74 13.77 -6.50
N SER A 74 10.34 12.55 -6.79
CA SER A 74 10.28 12.04 -8.15
C SER A 74 8.91 12.32 -8.76
N GLN A 75 7.83 12.04 -7.97
CA GLN A 75 6.48 12.29 -8.42
C GLN A 75 5.57 12.61 -7.25
N VAL A 76 4.82 13.71 -7.34
CA VAL A 76 3.78 14.09 -6.39
C VAL A 76 2.53 13.29 -6.74
N LEU A 77 2.09 12.41 -5.85
CA LEU A 77 0.96 11.51 -6.09
C LEU A 77 -0.17 11.74 -5.07
N SER A 78 0.11 11.57 -3.80
CA SER A 78 -0.93 11.67 -2.76
C SER A 78 -1.52 13.05 -2.57
N PRO A 79 -0.76 14.16 -2.67
CA PRO A 79 -1.31 15.51 -2.53
C PRO A 79 -2.39 15.87 -3.56
N ILE A 80 -2.43 15.20 -4.71
CA ILE A 80 -3.46 15.40 -5.74
C ILE A 80 -4.85 15.02 -5.20
N TYR A 81 -4.91 14.17 -4.19
CA TYR A 81 -6.15 13.63 -3.61
C TYR A 81 -6.49 14.22 -2.24
N PHE A 82 -5.86 15.33 -1.81
CA PHE A 82 -6.14 15.90 -0.48
C PHE A 82 -7.59 16.34 -0.30
N ASP A 83 -8.27 16.69 -1.37
CA ASP A 83 -9.69 17.07 -1.37
C ASP A 83 -10.62 15.84 -1.54
N ASP A 84 -10.06 14.63 -1.75
CA ASP A 84 -10.81 13.37 -1.88
C ASP A 84 -10.43 12.41 -0.75
N MET A 85 -11.15 12.50 0.36
CA MET A 85 -10.90 11.69 1.57
C MET A 85 -10.99 10.19 1.33
N GLN A 86 -11.82 9.75 0.37
CA GLN A 86 -11.99 8.32 0.08
C GLN A 86 -10.72 7.78 -0.61
N LYS A 87 -10.24 8.47 -1.65
CA LYS A 87 -9.02 8.09 -2.35
C LYS A 87 -7.79 8.21 -1.44
N LEU A 88 -7.73 9.26 -0.61
CA LEU A 88 -6.64 9.42 0.35
C LEU A 88 -6.60 8.28 1.38
N SER A 89 -7.77 7.84 1.85
CA SER A 89 -7.88 6.68 2.74
C SER A 89 -7.43 5.38 2.05
N CYS A 90 -7.78 5.19 0.77
CA CYS A 90 -7.30 4.05 -0.02
C CYS A 90 -5.79 4.08 -0.23
N ILE A 91 -5.18 5.25 -0.49
CA ILE A 91 -3.72 5.38 -0.59
C ILE A 91 -3.06 4.95 0.72
N THR A 92 -3.56 5.45 1.84
CA THR A 92 -3.02 5.11 3.17
C THR A 92 -3.18 3.62 3.46
N SER A 93 -4.33 3.03 3.14
CA SER A 93 -4.59 1.59 3.30
C SER A 93 -3.67 0.75 2.43
N ALA A 94 -3.54 1.08 1.15
CA ALA A 94 -2.68 0.38 0.20
C ALA A 94 -1.21 0.38 0.66
N MET A 95 -0.68 1.54 1.06
CA MET A 95 0.71 1.66 1.54
C MET A 95 0.92 0.88 2.85
N ASN A 96 -0.05 0.87 3.76
CA ASN A 96 0.01 0.07 4.97
C ASN A 96 -0.05 -1.44 4.69
N LEU A 97 -0.86 -1.90 3.74
CA LEU A 97 -0.89 -3.30 3.34
C LEU A 97 0.47 -3.75 2.81
N ILE A 98 1.08 -2.97 1.91
CA ILE A 98 2.41 -3.26 1.38
C ILE A 98 3.44 -3.29 2.51
N LYS A 99 3.41 -2.30 3.41
CA LYS A 99 4.31 -2.23 4.57
C LYS A 99 4.25 -3.50 5.42
N ILE A 100 3.05 -3.97 5.74
CA ILE A 100 2.83 -5.10 6.67
C ILE A 100 3.12 -6.44 5.99
N LEU A 101 2.76 -6.58 4.71
CA LEU A 101 2.77 -7.86 4.02
C LEU A 101 4.08 -8.16 3.29
N THR A 102 4.96 -7.17 3.08
CA THR A 102 6.24 -7.38 2.40
C THR A 102 7.38 -7.51 3.40
N ALA A 103 8.31 -8.42 3.10
CA ALA A 103 9.53 -8.57 3.88
C ALA A 103 10.55 -7.46 3.54
N ASP A 104 11.43 -7.16 4.52
CA ASP A 104 12.48 -6.17 4.33
C ASP A 104 13.55 -6.67 3.34
N SER A 105 14.06 -5.78 2.53
CA SER A 105 15.14 -6.01 1.56
C SER A 105 14.87 -7.14 0.56
N GLN A 106 13.62 -7.50 0.36
CA GLN A 106 13.21 -8.47 -0.66
C GLN A 106 12.59 -7.74 -1.85
N THR A 107 13.27 -7.83 -2.98
CA THR A 107 12.79 -7.26 -4.24
C THR A 107 11.66 -8.10 -4.81
N ASN A 108 10.58 -7.45 -5.20
CA ASN A 108 9.51 -8.06 -5.98
C ASN A 108 9.01 -7.04 -7.00
N LYS A 109 9.42 -7.23 -8.25
CA LYS A 109 9.06 -6.32 -9.33
C LYS A 109 7.55 -6.23 -9.52
N ASN A 110 6.83 -7.35 -9.39
CA ASN A 110 5.36 -7.36 -9.55
C ASN A 110 4.68 -6.47 -8.50
N ILE A 111 5.20 -6.45 -7.27
CA ILE A 111 4.67 -5.56 -6.22
C ILE A 111 4.97 -4.10 -6.57
N TYR A 112 6.17 -3.78 -7.03
CA TYR A 112 6.51 -2.41 -7.43
C TYR A 112 5.63 -1.92 -8.57
N ASP A 113 5.48 -2.72 -9.63
CA ASP A 113 4.63 -2.42 -10.79
C ASP A 113 3.14 -2.30 -10.37
N LEU A 114 2.72 -3.08 -9.39
CA LEU A 114 1.37 -3.01 -8.82
C LEU A 114 1.12 -1.69 -8.08
N ILE A 115 2.13 -1.17 -7.36
CA ILE A 115 2.03 0.15 -6.73
C ILE A 115 1.92 1.26 -7.78
N GLU A 116 2.67 1.18 -8.88
CA GLU A 116 2.57 2.15 -9.98
C GLU A 116 1.16 2.13 -10.60
N LYS A 117 0.64 0.94 -10.88
CA LYS A 117 -0.70 0.73 -11.45
C LYS A 117 -1.82 1.24 -10.53
N PHE A 118 -1.61 1.24 -9.22
CA PHE A 118 -2.60 1.70 -8.25
C PHE A 118 -3.08 3.14 -8.52
N TYR A 119 -2.17 4.04 -8.84
CA TYR A 119 -2.54 5.44 -9.11
C TYR A 119 -3.35 5.60 -10.39
N THR A 120 -3.07 4.82 -11.42
CA THR A 120 -3.92 4.77 -12.63
C THR A 120 -5.33 4.26 -12.31
N ILE A 121 -5.45 3.34 -11.35
CA ILE A 121 -6.75 2.85 -10.89
C ILE A 121 -7.55 3.96 -10.22
N LEU A 122 -6.93 4.78 -9.37
CA LEU A 122 -7.61 5.87 -8.66
C LEU A 122 -8.19 6.95 -9.60
N GLU A 123 -7.66 7.08 -10.82
CA GLU A 123 -8.16 8.02 -11.84
C GLU A 123 -9.39 7.49 -12.61
N SER A 124 -9.71 6.20 -12.49
CA SER A 124 -10.80 5.58 -13.24
C SER A 124 -12.17 5.81 -12.58
N GLU A 125 -13.25 5.84 -13.36
CA GLU A 125 -14.62 6.01 -12.87
C GLU A 125 -15.02 4.95 -11.81
N ASN A 126 -14.63 3.69 -12.04
CA ASN A 126 -14.93 2.57 -11.14
C ASN A 126 -13.74 2.24 -10.22
N TRP A 127 -13.01 3.27 -9.74
CA TRP A 127 -11.78 3.12 -9.00
C TRP A 127 -11.93 2.23 -7.75
N LEU A 128 -13.03 2.35 -6.99
CA LEU A 128 -13.24 1.56 -5.78
C LEU A 128 -13.31 0.06 -6.07
N LYS A 129 -14.08 -0.34 -7.09
CA LYS A 129 -14.14 -1.75 -7.52
C LYS A 129 -12.78 -2.25 -8.00
N ARG A 130 -12.04 -1.43 -8.75
CA ARG A 130 -10.70 -1.76 -9.23
C ARG A 130 -9.69 -1.84 -8.10
N TYR A 131 -9.85 -1.03 -7.06
CA TYR A 131 -9.03 -1.09 -5.85
C TYR A 131 -9.18 -2.44 -5.13
N ILE A 132 -10.40 -2.98 -5.04
CA ILE A 132 -10.64 -4.32 -4.48
C ILE A 132 -9.86 -5.39 -5.28
N PHE A 133 -9.91 -5.34 -6.61
CA PHE A 133 -9.14 -6.27 -7.43
C PHE A 133 -7.63 -6.07 -7.29
N TRP A 134 -7.18 -4.85 -7.11
CA TRP A 134 -5.78 -4.53 -6.84
C TRP A 134 -5.31 -5.17 -5.52
N GLU A 135 -6.09 -5.11 -4.46
CA GLU A 135 -5.74 -5.78 -3.20
C GLU A 135 -5.68 -7.32 -3.36
N LEU A 136 -6.62 -7.90 -4.09
CA LEU A 136 -6.58 -9.34 -4.38
C LEU A 136 -5.33 -9.72 -5.21
N GLU A 137 -4.94 -8.88 -6.15
CA GLU A 137 -3.72 -9.07 -6.95
C GLU A 137 -2.46 -8.93 -6.07
N LEU A 138 -2.45 -8.00 -5.11
CA LEU A 138 -1.39 -7.88 -4.10
C LEU A 138 -1.24 -9.18 -3.30
N PHE A 139 -2.32 -9.70 -2.74
CA PHE A 139 -2.30 -10.97 -1.99
C PHE A 139 -1.79 -12.12 -2.84
N LYS A 140 -2.24 -12.22 -4.10
CA LYS A 140 -1.77 -13.24 -5.04
C LYS A 140 -0.26 -13.14 -5.30
N ASN A 141 0.26 -11.93 -5.54
CA ASN A 141 1.70 -11.70 -5.78
C ASN A 141 2.57 -11.98 -4.54
N LEU A 142 1.97 -11.96 -3.35
CA LEU A 142 2.61 -12.33 -2.08
C LEU A 142 2.48 -13.82 -1.74
N GLY A 143 1.87 -14.63 -2.63
CA GLY A 143 1.69 -16.06 -2.41
C GLY A 143 0.47 -16.44 -1.57
N TYR A 144 -0.37 -15.49 -1.20
CA TYR A 144 -1.65 -15.79 -0.55
C TYR A 144 -2.69 -16.14 -1.62
N PHE A 145 -2.92 -17.43 -1.81
CA PHE A 145 -3.95 -17.90 -2.74
C PHE A 145 -5.34 -17.74 -2.12
N LEU A 146 -5.91 -16.55 -2.25
CA LEU A 146 -7.30 -16.32 -1.96
C LEU A 146 -8.13 -16.80 -3.16
N GLU A 147 -8.50 -18.07 -3.15
CA GLU A 147 -9.49 -18.58 -4.11
C GLU A 147 -10.87 -18.04 -3.70
N LEU A 148 -11.29 -16.92 -4.29
CA LEU A 148 -12.61 -16.34 -4.05
C LEU A 148 -13.74 -17.37 -4.19
N LYS A 149 -13.59 -18.36 -5.06
CA LYS A 149 -14.54 -19.47 -5.22
C LYS A 149 -14.73 -20.30 -3.95
N ASN A 150 -13.71 -20.35 -3.09
CA ASN A 150 -13.77 -21.06 -1.82
C ASN A 150 -14.30 -20.20 -0.68
N LEU A 151 -14.33 -18.88 -0.85
CA LEU A 151 -14.74 -17.92 0.17
C LEU A 151 -16.18 -17.42 -0.02
N VAL A 152 -16.66 -17.42 -1.25
CA VAL A 152 -17.96 -16.86 -1.60
C VAL A 152 -18.76 -17.75 -2.56
N ASP A 153 -20.06 -17.78 -2.38
CA ASP A 153 -21.01 -18.34 -3.34
C ASP A 153 -21.54 -17.23 -4.26
N LYS A 154 -21.65 -17.55 -5.54
CA LYS A 154 -22.31 -16.67 -6.51
C LYS A 154 -23.80 -16.94 -6.46
N LYS A 155 -24.62 -15.94 -6.14
CA LYS A 155 -26.08 -16.00 -6.25
C LYS A 155 -26.59 -14.91 -7.18
N ILE A 156 -27.59 -15.23 -7.97
CA ILE A 156 -28.33 -14.25 -8.75
C ILE A 156 -29.57 -13.91 -7.96
N ILE A 157 -29.67 -12.67 -7.49
CA ILE A 157 -30.84 -12.15 -6.77
C ILE A 157 -31.46 -11.05 -7.64
N GLY A 158 -32.64 -11.33 -8.18
CA GLY A 158 -33.19 -10.49 -9.25
C GLY A 158 -32.33 -10.58 -10.51
N ASN A 159 -31.96 -9.44 -11.09
CA ASN A 159 -31.05 -9.36 -12.27
C ASN A 159 -29.60 -9.03 -11.89
N GLN A 160 -29.23 -9.10 -10.60
CA GLN A 160 -27.88 -8.73 -10.14
C GLN A 160 -27.14 -9.97 -9.62
N LEU A 161 -25.86 -10.09 -10.03
CA LEU A 161 -24.93 -11.07 -9.49
C LEU A 161 -24.43 -10.60 -8.13
N GLN A 162 -24.67 -11.39 -7.09
CA GLN A 162 -24.19 -11.13 -5.74
C GLN A 162 -23.23 -12.24 -5.31
N TYR A 163 -22.21 -11.87 -4.53
CA TYR A 163 -21.26 -12.77 -3.90
C TYR A 163 -21.56 -12.84 -2.40
N ILE A 164 -21.85 -14.02 -1.90
CA ILE A 164 -22.24 -14.23 -0.48
C ILE A 164 -21.18 -15.09 0.17
N SER A 165 -20.74 -14.70 1.39
CA SER A 165 -19.78 -15.50 2.16
C SER A 165 -20.30 -16.90 2.43
N LYS A 166 -19.46 -17.93 2.26
CA LYS A 166 -19.83 -19.34 2.44
C LYS A 166 -20.00 -19.75 3.88
N SER A 167 -19.37 -19.07 4.85
CA SER A 167 -19.46 -19.49 6.25
C SER A 167 -18.90 -18.47 7.23
N SER A 168 -19.59 -18.29 8.33
CA SER A 168 -19.14 -17.57 9.53
C SER A 168 -18.16 -18.38 10.40
N THR A 169 -17.98 -19.67 10.15
CA THR A 169 -17.17 -20.59 10.97
C THR A 169 -15.72 -20.69 10.55
N ASP A 170 -15.39 -20.38 9.31
CA ASP A 170 -14.02 -20.37 8.84
C ASP A 170 -13.37 -19.01 9.15
N LYS A 171 -12.40 -18.99 10.06
CA LYS A 171 -11.54 -17.84 10.38
C LYS A 171 -10.63 -17.46 9.20
N LYS A 172 -11.16 -17.38 8.00
CA LYS A 172 -10.42 -16.89 6.82
C LYS A 172 -10.36 -15.38 6.91
N ILE A 173 -9.18 -14.84 6.64
CA ILE A 173 -8.95 -13.40 6.60
C ILE A 173 -9.76 -12.84 5.43
N ILE A 174 -10.90 -12.26 5.74
CA ILE A 174 -11.66 -11.47 4.79
C ILE A 174 -11.12 -10.05 4.90
N PRO A 175 -10.65 -9.44 3.81
CA PRO A 175 -10.18 -8.05 3.83
C PRO A 175 -11.22 -7.13 4.46
N ASN A 176 -10.79 -6.28 5.40
CA ASN A 176 -11.70 -5.43 6.20
C ASN A 176 -12.63 -4.54 5.37
N PHE A 177 -12.24 -4.17 4.15
CA PHE A 177 -13.05 -3.34 3.25
C PHE A 177 -14.21 -4.11 2.59
N LEU A 178 -14.19 -5.45 2.61
CA LEU A 178 -15.30 -6.28 2.16
C LEU A 178 -16.37 -6.47 3.24
N ILE A 179 -16.10 -6.01 4.46
CA ILE A 179 -17.03 -6.11 5.59
C ILE A 179 -17.81 -4.80 5.69
N ASP A 180 -19.06 -4.81 5.31
CA ASP A 180 -19.97 -3.70 5.63
C ASP A 180 -20.25 -3.70 7.13
N LYS A 181 -19.71 -2.71 7.86
CA LYS A 181 -19.84 -2.58 9.32
C LYS A 181 -21.29 -2.42 9.81
N ASN A 182 -22.21 -2.14 8.91
CA ASN A 182 -23.64 -1.91 9.21
C ASN A 182 -24.53 -3.12 8.90
N LYS A 183 -23.95 -4.23 8.44
CA LYS A 183 -24.70 -5.44 8.14
C LYS A 183 -24.09 -6.63 8.84
N ASP A 184 -24.96 -7.58 9.20
CA ASP A 184 -24.61 -8.85 9.82
C ASP A 184 -23.39 -9.48 9.10
N PRO A 185 -22.34 -9.94 9.83
CA PRO A 185 -21.14 -10.52 9.24
C PRO A 185 -21.40 -11.73 8.33
N GLU A 186 -22.62 -12.26 8.32
CA GLU A 186 -23.06 -13.32 7.42
C GLU A 186 -23.35 -12.86 5.99
N ASN A 187 -23.47 -11.55 5.74
CA ASN A 187 -23.80 -11.00 4.43
C ASN A 187 -22.69 -10.11 3.88
N LEU A 188 -21.77 -10.71 3.14
CA LEU A 188 -20.75 -9.98 2.38
C LEU A 188 -21.34 -9.54 1.04
N HIS A 189 -21.69 -8.26 0.92
CA HIS A 189 -22.04 -7.66 -0.37
C HIS A 189 -20.79 -7.09 -1.03
N ILE A 190 -20.31 -7.72 -2.08
CA ILE A 190 -19.32 -7.14 -2.99
C ILE A 190 -20.13 -6.36 -4.03
N LEU A 191 -20.10 -5.04 -3.91
CA LEU A 191 -20.67 -4.11 -4.90
C LEU A 191 -19.89 -4.13 -6.20
#